data_b50a691e2d0141d5aa7873a1dc620217
#
_entry.id   b50a691e2d0141d5aa7873a1dc620217
#
_cell.length_a   1.000
_cell.length_b   1.000
_cell.length_c   1.000
_cell.angle_alpha   90.00
_cell.angle_beta   90.00
_cell.angle_gamma   90.00
#
_symmetry.space_group_name_H-M   'P 1'
#
loop_
_entity.id
_entity.type
_entity.pdbx_description
1 polymer ?
#
loop_
_entity_poly.entity_id
_entity_poly.type
_entity_poly.pdbx_seq_one_letter_code
_entity_poly.pdbx_strand_id
1 'polypeptide(L)'
;MSIRNIRKRDGREVAFDQQKIEQAIFAAFKASGSAKGHETSTLLAQQVVLQMENDETISGTPTVEQVQDTVERVLIEKGFVRSAKAYILYRRAQPHPPDEHPPHAHL
;
A
#
# COMPACT_ATOMS: atom_id res chain seq x y z
N MET A 1 6.57 -8.99 -15.88
CA MET A 1 6.94 -9.85 -14.75
C MET A 1 5.94 -9.69 -13.63
N SER A 2 5.54 -10.77 -13.03
CA SER A 2 4.53 -10.72 -11.97
C SER A 2 5.19 -10.59 -10.59
N ILE A 3 4.57 -9.78 -9.74
CA ILE A 3 5.04 -9.63 -8.37
C ILE A 3 4.42 -10.76 -7.55
N ARG A 4 5.24 -11.59 -6.95
CA ARG A 4 4.78 -12.72 -6.16
C ARG A 4 4.94 -12.51 -4.67
N ASN A 5 5.98 -11.79 -4.28
CA ASN A 5 6.31 -11.60 -2.88
C ASN A 5 6.63 -10.13 -2.62
N ILE A 6 6.56 -9.75 -1.36
CA ILE A 6 7.07 -8.46 -0.92
C ILE A 6 8.01 -8.70 0.26
N ARG A 7 8.93 -7.76 0.47
CA ARG A 7 9.90 -7.85 1.56
C ARG A 7 9.49 -6.91 2.67
N LYS A 8 9.32 -7.45 3.86
CA LYS A 8 8.99 -6.67 5.04
C LYS A 8 10.23 -5.99 5.58
N ARG A 9 10.01 -5.07 6.53
CA ARG A 9 11.09 -4.26 7.09
C ARG A 9 12.15 -5.10 7.79
N ASP A 10 11.76 -6.24 8.33
CA ASP A 10 12.70 -7.14 9.00
C ASP A 10 13.42 -8.09 8.04
N GLY A 11 13.21 -7.92 6.74
CA GLY A 11 13.86 -8.72 5.72
C GLY A 11 13.10 -9.95 5.29
N ARG A 12 12.02 -10.31 5.98
CA ARG A 12 11.23 -11.48 5.60
C ARG A 12 10.50 -11.22 4.29
N GLU A 13 10.41 -12.24 3.47
CA GLU A 13 9.56 -12.17 2.29
C GLU A 13 8.25 -12.89 2.57
N VAL A 14 7.16 -12.25 2.18
CA VAL A 14 5.83 -12.82 2.33
C VAL A 14 5.12 -12.72 1.00
N ALA A 15 4.07 -13.52 0.84
CA ALA A 15 3.30 -13.52 -0.40
C ALA A 15 2.68 -12.14 -0.62
N PHE A 16 2.72 -11.68 -1.87
CA PHE A 16 2.06 -10.46 -2.26
C PHE A 16 0.56 -10.69 -2.31
N ASP A 17 -0.21 -9.76 -1.71
CA ASP A 17 -1.66 -9.87 -1.69
C ASP A 17 -2.25 -8.52 -2.13
N GLN A 18 -2.71 -8.48 -3.38
CA GLN A 18 -3.29 -7.27 -3.94
C GLN A 18 -4.51 -6.80 -3.16
N GLN A 19 -5.24 -7.73 -2.54
CA GLN A 19 -6.42 -7.35 -1.77
C GLN A 19 -6.07 -6.42 -0.61
N LYS A 20 -4.90 -6.59 -0.03
CA LYS A 20 -4.47 -5.69 1.05
C LYS A 20 -4.32 -4.27 0.54
N ILE A 21 -3.83 -4.11 -0.68
CA ILE A 21 -3.75 -2.78 -1.30
C ILE A 21 -5.15 -2.22 -1.52
N GLU A 22 -6.06 -3.04 -2.03
CA GLU A 22 -7.44 -2.60 -2.25
C GLU A 22 -8.08 -2.14 -0.95
N GLN A 23 -7.89 -2.91 0.12
CA GLN A 23 -8.46 -2.57 1.43
C GLN A 23 -7.86 -1.27 1.97
N ALA A 24 -6.57 -1.08 1.81
CA ALA A 24 -5.91 0.13 2.28
C ALA A 24 -6.41 1.36 1.51
N ILE A 25 -6.58 1.24 0.20
CA ILE A 25 -7.10 2.33 -0.61
C ILE A 25 -8.55 2.63 -0.23
N PHE A 26 -9.35 1.59 -0.03
CA PHE A 26 -10.74 1.78 0.38
C PHE A 26 -10.83 2.47 1.73
N ALA A 27 -9.98 2.07 2.68
CA ALA A 27 -9.94 2.71 3.99
C ALA A 27 -9.56 4.19 3.86
N ALA A 28 -8.63 4.51 2.95
CA ALA A 28 -8.25 5.89 2.71
C ALA A 28 -9.40 6.70 2.12
N PHE A 29 -10.17 6.09 1.23
CA PHE A 29 -11.37 6.74 0.69
C PHE A 29 -12.36 7.05 1.81
N LYS A 30 -12.64 6.07 2.66
CA LYS A 30 -13.57 6.29 3.78
C LYS A 30 -13.06 7.37 4.73
N ALA A 31 -11.78 7.34 5.05
CA ALA A 31 -11.21 8.31 5.98
C ALA A 31 -11.23 9.73 5.43
N SER A 32 -11.13 9.87 4.11
CA SER A 32 -11.12 11.18 3.46
C SER A 32 -12.51 11.66 3.07
N GLY A 33 -13.54 10.88 3.35
CA GLY A 33 -14.92 11.24 2.99
C GLY A 33 -15.23 11.07 1.52
N SER A 34 -14.46 10.29 0.79
CA SER A 34 -14.70 10.04 -0.62
C SER A 34 -15.89 9.10 -0.79
N ALA A 35 -16.67 9.34 -1.84
CA ALA A 35 -17.79 8.46 -2.18
C ALA A 35 -17.34 7.23 -2.99
N LYS A 36 -16.06 7.15 -3.33
CA LYS A 36 -15.56 6.01 -4.12
C LYS A 36 -15.61 4.73 -3.29
N GLY A 37 -15.88 3.63 -3.94
CA GLY A 37 -16.06 2.35 -3.29
C GLY A 37 -15.02 1.33 -3.70
N HIS A 38 -15.41 0.06 -3.51
CA HIS A 38 -14.52 -1.07 -3.76
C HIS A 38 -14.07 -1.16 -5.21
N GLU A 39 -14.96 -0.87 -6.13
CA GLU A 39 -14.66 -0.99 -7.56
C GLU A 39 -13.48 -0.08 -7.93
N THR A 40 -13.54 1.17 -7.48
CA THR A 40 -12.45 2.11 -7.73
C THR A 40 -11.17 1.66 -7.02
N SER A 41 -11.30 1.14 -5.80
CA SER A 41 -10.15 0.63 -5.05
C SER A 41 -9.47 -0.51 -5.78
N THR A 42 -10.25 -1.42 -6.37
CA THR A 42 -9.72 -2.53 -7.14
C THR A 42 -8.96 -2.02 -8.37
N LEU A 43 -9.54 -1.08 -9.10
CA LEU A 43 -8.88 -0.52 -10.28
C LEU A 43 -7.57 0.16 -9.92
N LEU A 44 -7.57 0.91 -8.82
CA LEU A 44 -6.36 1.61 -8.40
C LEU A 44 -5.29 0.62 -7.92
N ALA A 45 -5.69 -0.44 -7.24
CA ALA A 45 -4.73 -1.47 -6.84
C ALA A 45 -4.09 -2.12 -8.05
N GLN A 46 -4.85 -2.35 -9.12
CA GLN A 46 -4.30 -2.87 -10.35
C GLN A 46 -3.29 -1.91 -10.95
N GLN A 47 -3.57 -0.60 -10.90
CA GLN A 47 -2.62 0.40 -11.37
C GLN A 47 -1.34 0.40 -10.56
N VAL A 48 -1.45 0.21 -9.24
CA VAL A 48 -0.28 0.11 -8.37
C VAL A 48 0.60 -1.06 -8.81
N VAL A 49 -0.01 -2.21 -9.03
CA VAL A 49 0.74 -3.40 -9.45
C VAL A 49 1.43 -3.15 -10.79
N LEU A 50 0.71 -2.57 -11.75
CA LEU A 50 1.29 -2.27 -13.06
C LEU A 50 2.46 -1.31 -12.95
N GLN A 51 2.34 -0.27 -12.14
CA GLN A 51 3.43 0.68 -11.97
C GLN A 51 4.65 0.01 -11.34
N MET A 52 4.43 -0.85 -10.35
CA MET A 52 5.54 -1.56 -9.73
C MET A 52 6.25 -2.49 -10.72
N GLU A 53 5.47 -3.18 -11.56
CA GLU A 53 6.04 -4.10 -12.53
C GLU A 53 6.86 -3.38 -13.59
N ASN A 54 6.53 -2.12 -13.87
CA ASN A 54 7.23 -1.32 -14.84
C ASN A 54 8.28 -0.38 -14.24
N ASP A 55 8.45 -0.43 -12.93
CA ASP A 55 9.36 0.47 -12.23
C ASP A 55 10.78 -0.12 -12.23
N GLU A 56 11.66 0.49 -12.98
CA GLU A 56 13.02 -0.01 -13.12
C GLU A 56 13.85 0.15 -11.84
N THR A 57 13.38 0.97 -10.90
CA THR A 57 14.09 1.12 -9.63
C THR A 57 13.79 -0.03 -8.68
N ILE A 58 12.75 -0.83 -8.97
CA ILE A 58 12.42 -1.99 -8.17
C ILE A 58 13.11 -3.19 -8.80
N SER A 59 14.12 -3.70 -8.09
CA SER A 59 14.90 -4.83 -8.55
C SER A 59 14.51 -6.05 -7.71
N GLY A 60 13.98 -7.08 -8.37
CA GLY A 60 13.58 -8.28 -7.66
C GLY A 60 12.32 -8.08 -6.86
N THR A 61 12.34 -8.49 -5.59
CA THR A 61 11.18 -8.41 -4.71
C THR A 61 11.01 -7.00 -4.18
N PRO A 62 9.84 -6.35 -4.40
CA PRO A 62 9.64 -5.00 -3.88
C PRO A 62 9.51 -5.02 -2.36
N THR A 63 9.93 -3.92 -1.75
CA THR A 63 9.77 -3.74 -0.31
C THR A 63 8.39 -3.16 0.00
N VAL A 64 7.97 -3.29 1.25
CA VAL A 64 6.73 -2.69 1.71
C VAL A 64 6.73 -1.19 1.43
N GLU A 65 7.86 -0.51 1.69
CA GLU A 65 7.94 0.92 1.44
C GLU A 65 7.76 1.27 -0.03
N GLN A 66 8.32 0.46 -0.92
CA GLN A 66 8.13 0.69 -2.35
C GLN A 66 6.68 0.53 -2.77
N VAL A 67 6.00 -0.46 -2.20
CA VAL A 67 4.56 -0.64 -2.45
C VAL A 67 3.80 0.58 -1.97
N GLN A 68 4.07 1.03 -0.75
CA GLN A 68 3.37 2.17 -0.16
C GLN A 68 3.63 3.46 -0.93
N ASP A 69 4.87 3.67 -1.36
CA ASP A 69 5.20 4.84 -2.16
C ASP A 69 4.45 4.82 -3.49
N THR A 70 4.30 3.65 -4.08
CA THR A 70 3.57 3.52 -5.34
C THR A 70 2.08 3.79 -5.14
N VAL A 71 1.50 3.32 -4.03
CA VAL A 71 0.10 3.61 -3.71
C VAL A 71 -0.13 5.10 -3.61
N GLU A 72 0.75 5.81 -2.90
CA GLU A 72 0.63 7.27 -2.77
C GLU A 72 0.70 7.94 -4.13
N ARG A 73 1.65 7.52 -4.95
CA ARG A 73 1.83 8.11 -6.27
C ARG A 73 0.59 7.92 -7.14
N VAL A 74 0.04 6.70 -7.15
CA VAL A 74 -1.14 6.42 -7.96
C VAL A 74 -2.33 7.26 -7.49
N LEU A 75 -2.55 7.36 -6.18
CA LEU A 75 -3.65 8.18 -5.66
C LEU A 75 -3.51 9.63 -6.09
N ILE A 76 -2.30 10.17 -6.02
CA ILE A 76 -2.06 11.55 -6.42
C ILE A 76 -2.25 11.73 -7.92
N GLU A 77 -1.71 10.82 -8.72
CA GLU A 77 -1.78 10.90 -10.18
C GLU A 77 -3.23 10.82 -10.68
N LYS A 78 -4.06 10.08 -9.97
CA LYS A 78 -5.45 9.94 -10.36
C LYS A 78 -6.35 11.01 -9.75
N GLY A 79 -5.78 11.97 -9.04
CA GLY A 79 -6.52 13.10 -8.51
C GLY A 79 -7.10 12.91 -7.13
N PHE A 80 -6.79 11.80 -6.46
CA PHE A 80 -7.33 11.51 -5.13
C PHE A 80 -6.39 12.04 -4.05
N VAL A 81 -6.16 13.36 -4.06
CA VAL A 81 -5.17 13.97 -3.18
C VAL A 81 -5.55 13.83 -1.70
N ARG A 82 -6.84 14.00 -1.37
CA ARG A 82 -7.29 13.86 0.02
C ARG A 82 -7.11 12.43 0.50
N SER A 83 -7.41 11.47 -0.36
CA SER A 83 -7.25 10.06 -0.02
C SER A 83 -5.76 9.72 0.12
N ALA A 84 -4.91 10.33 -0.70
CA ALA A 84 -3.47 10.13 -0.56
C ALA A 84 -2.98 10.63 0.80
N LYS A 85 -3.47 11.78 1.26
CA LYS A 85 -3.11 12.29 2.58
C LYS A 85 -3.57 11.36 3.69
N ALA A 86 -4.80 10.84 3.58
CA ALA A 86 -5.32 9.89 4.55
C ALA A 86 -4.46 8.62 4.57
N TYR A 87 -4.03 8.16 3.41
CA TYR A 87 -3.17 6.98 3.32
C TYR A 87 -1.82 7.22 3.97
N ILE A 88 -1.24 8.41 3.76
CA ILE A 88 0.05 8.75 4.38
C ILE A 88 -0.06 8.70 5.89
N LEU A 89 -1.15 9.26 6.43
CA LEU A 89 -1.36 9.21 7.87
C LEU A 89 -1.53 7.78 8.37
N TYR A 90 -2.23 6.95 7.60
CA TYR A 90 -2.43 5.56 7.94
C TYR A 90 -1.10 4.80 8.03
N ARG A 91 -0.24 4.97 7.03
CA ARG A 91 1.04 4.25 7.04
C ARG A 91 1.96 4.73 8.15
N ARG A 92 1.85 6.00 8.54
CA ARG A 92 2.62 6.52 9.67
C ARG A 92 2.11 6.01 11.00
N ALA A 93 0.81 5.81 11.11
CA ALA A 93 0.19 5.34 12.33
C ALA A 93 0.44 3.87 12.58
N GLN A 94 0.94 3.14 11.59
CA GLN A 94 1.24 1.74 11.74
C GLN A 94 2.73 1.50 11.73
N PRO A 95 3.39 1.80 12.83
CA PRO A 95 4.84 1.66 12.88
C PRO A 95 5.29 0.21 12.76
N HIS A 96 4.44 -0.73 13.16
CA HIS A 96 4.76 -2.14 13.09
C HIS A 96 3.61 -2.91 12.50
N PRO A 97 3.87 -3.83 11.56
CA PRO A 97 2.85 -4.78 11.16
C PRO A 97 2.45 -5.63 12.37
N PRO A 98 1.23 -6.12 12.42
CA PRO A 98 0.79 -6.92 13.55
C PRO A 98 1.65 -8.14 13.82
N ASP A 99 2.19 -8.74 12.79
CA ASP A 99 3.02 -9.92 12.93
C ASP A 99 4.45 -9.58 13.36
N GLU A 100 4.81 -8.31 13.42
CA GLU A 100 6.10 -7.85 13.90
C GLU A 100 5.97 -7.13 15.22
N HIS A 101 4.81 -7.17 15.82
CA HIS A 101 4.50 -6.39 16.98
C HIS A 101 5.45 -6.71 18.13
N PRO A 102 6.13 -5.75 18.67
CA PRO A 102 7.00 -5.98 19.82
C PRO A 102 6.17 -6.30 21.03
N PRO A 103 6.66 -7.11 21.87
CA PRO A 103 5.89 -7.54 23.01
C PRO A 103 5.53 -6.45 23.95
N HIS A 104 6.15 -5.30 23.92
CA HIS A 104 5.87 -4.32 24.71
C HIS A 104 5.26 -3.26 24.33
N ALA A 105 5.05 -3.18 23.62
CA ALA A 105 4.50 -2.06 23.30
C ALA A 105 3.57 -1.44 24.23
N HIS A 106 3.63 -1.57 24.70
CA HIS A 106 3.06 -1.33 25.18
C HIS A 106 2.92 -0.97 26.03
N LEU A 107 3.09 -0.65 26.24
CA LEU A 107 3.13 -0.37 26.90
C LEU A 107 2.95 -0.08 26.92
#